data_2bf8be5ddd0c9d9a3ef87e342af1669e
#
_entry.id   2bf8be5ddd0c9d9a3ef87e342af1669e
#
_cell.length_a   1.000
_cell.length_b   1.000
_cell.length_c   1.000
_cell.angle_alpha   90.00
_cell.angle_beta   90.00
_cell.angle_gamma   90.00
#
_symmetry.space_group_name_H-M   'P 1'
#
loop_
_entity.id
_entity.type
_entity.pdbx_description
1 polymer ?
#
loop_
_entity_poly.entity_id
_entity_poly.type
_entity_poly.pdbx_seq_one_letter_code
_entity_poly.pdbx_strand_id
1 'polypeptide(L)'
;NALGIFAMGVTLGGALANAFGGPIAGLTDETVVGFFSSIGVGDIHEQLGWGQNFGWRFAFIALGLPGVIIALVLLFTVKEPPRGFSDPPGVQRVQKASITETLKELGSKPTFWTMSLGAALVALVGYGLFGFQAPMMQRLHGMSPGTFALQYGVPLSLISAVGTFAGGYLAEQLSPRSPTAVAWLPAVGLGLAIPLYIWGFYLEPGTMQLVVWGAGAAAHYSYLGAQYTIGQGVVSQRSRASAIAILLFIIALIGNGLGPQIVGILSDMFMKMQIDAAGMGDVLTTTICRGRDLSALSEAQQAVCVSAYGEGLRQSMAATVLFFIPAAAFYLLAALTLKKDMVAKPI
;
A
#
# COMPACT_ATOMS: atom_id res chain seq x y z
N ASN A 1 8.38 -20.28 1.05
CA ASN A 1 8.80 -19.33 2.10
C ASN A 1 9.64 -18.15 1.56
N ALA A 2 10.60 -18.35 0.61
CA ALA A 2 11.49 -17.27 0.15
C ALA A 2 10.75 -16.05 -0.43
N LEU A 3 9.72 -16.26 -1.26
CA LEU A 3 8.92 -15.16 -1.84
C LEU A 3 8.07 -14.44 -0.79
N GLY A 4 7.60 -15.15 0.24
CA GLY A 4 6.90 -14.54 1.38
C GLY A 4 7.82 -13.62 2.19
N ILE A 5 9.04 -14.07 2.47
CA ILE A 5 10.07 -13.27 3.18
C ILE A 5 10.44 -12.03 2.34
N PHE A 6 10.65 -12.21 1.03
CA PHE A 6 10.91 -11.09 0.13
C PHE A 6 9.76 -10.07 0.14
N ALA A 7 8.52 -10.54 0.05
CA ALA A 7 7.34 -9.68 0.05
C ALA A 7 7.14 -8.92 1.39
N MET A 8 7.54 -9.50 2.54
CA MET A 8 7.54 -8.80 3.83
C MET A 8 8.40 -7.53 3.83
N GLY A 9 9.44 -7.47 3.00
CA GLY A 9 10.28 -6.28 2.86
C GLY A 9 9.49 -5.02 2.53
N VAL A 10 8.41 -5.13 1.78
CA VAL A 10 7.52 -4.00 1.43
C VAL A 10 6.83 -3.44 2.69
N THR A 11 6.24 -4.30 3.50
CA THR A 11 5.51 -3.88 4.71
C THR A 11 6.44 -3.47 5.84
N LEU A 12 7.60 -4.12 5.98
CA LEU A 12 8.65 -3.71 6.92
C LEU A 12 9.24 -2.34 6.53
N GLY A 13 9.44 -2.09 5.23
CA GLY A 13 9.82 -0.77 4.73
C GLY A 13 8.79 0.30 5.11
N GLY A 14 7.49 -0.02 5.03
CA GLY A 14 6.40 0.82 5.53
C GLY A 14 6.49 1.11 7.03
N ALA A 15 6.84 0.10 7.85
CA ALA A 15 7.04 0.29 9.28
C ALA A 15 8.20 1.26 9.57
N LEU A 16 9.34 1.10 8.90
CA LEU A 16 10.48 2.02 9.02
C LEU A 16 10.14 3.43 8.55
N ALA A 17 9.42 3.55 7.43
CA ALA A 17 8.96 4.84 6.93
C ALA A 17 8.03 5.57 7.93
N ASN A 18 7.13 4.85 8.58
CA ASN A 18 6.29 5.40 9.65
C ASN A 18 7.08 5.73 10.91
N ALA A 19 8.01 4.86 11.34
CA ALA A 19 8.79 5.05 12.56
C ALA A 19 9.71 6.27 12.49
N PHE A 20 10.29 6.54 11.34
CA PHE A 20 11.24 7.63 11.16
C PHE A 20 10.67 8.80 10.36
N GLY A 21 9.96 8.53 9.26
CA GLY A 21 9.48 9.55 8.34
C GLY A 21 8.43 10.46 8.95
N GLY A 22 7.44 9.89 9.67
CA GLY A 22 6.38 10.67 10.30
C GLY A 22 6.91 11.66 11.34
N PRO A 23 7.67 11.22 12.36
CA PRO A 23 8.28 12.12 13.34
C PRO A 23 9.21 13.16 12.72
N ILE A 24 10.07 12.78 11.77
CA ILE A 24 11.00 13.72 11.11
C ILE A 24 10.23 14.76 10.29
N ALA A 25 9.21 14.35 9.55
CA ALA A 25 8.40 15.28 8.76
C ALA A 25 7.61 16.28 9.63
N GLY A 26 7.33 15.92 10.87
CA GLY A 26 6.67 16.78 11.87
C GLY A 26 7.60 17.71 12.65
N LEU A 27 8.92 17.70 12.39
CA LEU A 27 9.84 18.61 13.05
C LEU A 27 9.56 20.06 12.66
N THR A 28 9.73 20.97 13.64
CA THR A 28 9.63 22.40 13.39
C THR A 28 10.82 22.91 12.58
N ASP A 29 10.61 24.00 11.84
CA ASP A 29 11.67 24.63 11.05
C ASP A 29 12.88 25.00 11.93
N GLU A 30 12.65 25.51 13.14
CA GLU A 30 13.69 25.82 14.11
C GLU A 30 14.55 24.60 14.47
N THR A 31 13.92 23.44 14.69
CA THR A 31 14.64 22.19 15.02
C THR A 31 15.54 21.77 13.86
N VAL A 32 15.03 21.85 12.62
CA VAL A 32 15.78 21.48 11.42
C VAL A 32 16.93 22.45 11.17
N VAL A 33 16.70 23.77 11.35
CA VAL A 33 17.76 24.80 11.25
C VAL A 33 18.83 24.57 12.32
N GLY A 34 18.42 24.28 13.57
CA GLY A 34 19.34 23.94 14.65
C GLY A 34 20.23 22.74 14.31
N PHE A 35 19.67 21.69 13.70
CA PHE A 35 20.45 20.56 13.22
C PHE A 35 21.45 20.96 12.14
N PHE A 36 21.05 21.71 11.12
CA PHE A 36 21.94 22.17 10.06
C PHE A 36 23.04 23.10 10.60
N SER A 37 22.71 23.97 11.56
CA SER A 37 23.69 24.83 12.23
C SER A 37 24.71 24.02 13.00
N SER A 38 24.32 22.93 13.66
CA SER A 38 25.24 22.06 14.40
C SER A 38 26.29 21.36 13.53
N ILE A 39 25.99 21.18 12.25
CA ILE A 39 26.91 20.59 11.26
C ILE A 39 27.57 21.66 10.34
N GLY A 40 27.41 22.94 10.66
CA GLY A 40 28.09 24.05 9.98
C GLY A 40 27.43 24.51 8.68
N VAL A 41 26.17 24.13 8.42
CA VAL A 41 25.41 24.47 7.18
C VAL A 41 24.04 25.09 7.51
N GLY A 42 23.99 25.97 8.54
CA GLY A 42 22.73 26.53 9.05
C GLY A 42 21.84 27.18 8.00
N ASP A 43 22.42 27.86 7.03
CA ASP A 43 21.70 28.64 6.02
C ASP A 43 21.32 27.82 4.76
N ILE A 44 21.57 26.51 4.78
CA ILE A 44 21.32 25.65 3.59
C ILE A 44 19.85 25.68 3.16
N HIS A 45 18.91 25.83 4.09
CA HIS A 45 17.49 25.92 3.81
C HIS A 45 17.13 27.16 3.01
N GLU A 46 17.77 28.29 3.25
CA GLU A 46 17.60 29.53 2.50
C GLU A 46 18.23 29.41 1.11
N GLN A 47 19.44 28.86 1.02
CA GLN A 47 20.13 28.63 -0.26
C GLN A 47 19.35 27.68 -1.18
N LEU A 48 18.63 26.71 -0.61
CA LEU A 48 17.77 25.79 -1.35
C LEU A 48 16.35 26.33 -1.60
N GLY A 49 16.02 27.52 -1.11
CA GLY A 49 14.71 28.15 -1.29
C GLY A 49 13.55 27.37 -0.66
N TRP A 50 13.76 26.77 0.51
CA TRP A 50 12.77 25.88 1.11
C TRP A 50 11.50 26.58 1.63
N GLY A 51 11.55 27.87 1.92
CA GLY A 51 10.44 28.64 2.47
C GLY A 51 10.12 28.27 3.91
N GLN A 52 8.84 27.98 4.20
CA GLN A 52 8.36 27.59 5.53
C GLN A 52 7.87 26.14 5.53
N ASN A 53 7.78 25.53 6.73
CA ASN A 53 7.31 24.16 6.95
C ASN A 53 8.10 23.12 6.11
N PHE A 54 9.41 23.15 6.21
CA PHE A 54 10.29 22.29 5.42
C PHE A 54 10.71 20.99 6.11
N GLY A 55 10.15 20.65 7.26
CA GLY A 55 10.40 19.37 7.96
C GLY A 55 10.21 18.15 7.07
N TRP A 56 9.22 18.15 6.17
CA TRP A 56 9.01 17.07 5.20
C TRP A 56 10.15 16.95 4.17
N ARG A 57 10.75 18.08 3.76
CA ARG A 57 11.93 18.07 2.86
C ARG A 57 13.14 17.48 3.56
N PHE A 58 13.32 17.83 4.83
CA PHE A 58 14.36 17.25 5.67
C PHE A 58 14.18 15.74 5.82
N ALA A 59 12.93 15.24 5.97
CA ALA A 59 12.64 13.82 6.02
C ALA A 59 13.14 13.07 4.77
N PHE A 60 12.97 13.63 3.57
CA PHE A 60 13.50 13.01 2.35
C PHE A 60 15.03 12.92 2.36
N ILE A 61 15.73 13.94 2.85
CA ILE A 61 17.19 13.90 2.96
C ILE A 61 17.61 12.89 4.03
N ALA A 62 17.00 12.95 5.22
CA ALA A 62 17.35 12.09 6.35
C ALA A 62 17.13 10.60 6.07
N LEU A 63 16.08 10.26 5.30
CA LEU A 63 15.79 8.88 4.91
C LEU A 63 16.48 8.46 3.61
N GLY A 64 16.73 9.38 2.70
CA GLY A 64 17.39 9.09 1.42
C GLY A 64 18.90 8.91 1.55
N LEU A 65 19.55 9.69 2.39
CA LEU A 65 21.01 9.64 2.56
C LEU A 65 21.53 8.25 3.02
N PRO A 66 20.94 7.58 4.02
CA PRO A 66 21.29 6.20 4.36
C PRO A 66 21.16 5.22 3.17
N GLY A 67 20.17 5.43 2.30
CA GLY A 67 20.00 4.63 1.08
C GLY A 67 21.18 4.78 0.12
N VAL A 68 21.69 6.00 -0.06
CA VAL A 68 22.88 6.27 -0.87
C VAL A 68 24.12 5.60 -0.26
N ILE A 69 24.29 5.68 1.06
CA ILE A 69 25.40 5.02 1.78
C ILE A 69 25.34 3.50 1.57
N ILE A 70 24.16 2.89 1.73
CA ILE A 70 23.95 1.46 1.51
C ILE A 70 24.28 1.09 0.05
N ALA A 71 23.86 1.89 -0.92
CA ALA A 71 24.16 1.67 -2.34
C ALA A 71 25.67 1.68 -2.60
N LEU A 72 26.41 2.63 -1.99
CA LEU A 72 27.86 2.68 -2.09
C LEU A 72 28.53 1.47 -1.42
N VAL A 73 28.06 1.07 -0.25
CA VAL A 73 28.55 -0.14 0.44
C VAL A 73 28.34 -1.36 -0.46
N LEU A 74 27.15 -1.53 -1.03
CA LEU A 74 26.87 -2.65 -1.95
C LEU A 74 27.76 -2.61 -3.18
N LEU A 75 28.00 -1.44 -3.77
CA LEU A 75 28.83 -1.27 -4.95
C LEU A 75 30.27 -1.75 -4.70
N PHE A 76 30.82 -1.48 -3.51
CA PHE A 76 32.21 -1.82 -3.19
C PHE A 76 32.39 -3.19 -2.53
N THR A 77 31.32 -3.77 -1.93
CA THR A 77 31.43 -5.03 -1.17
C THR A 77 30.82 -6.23 -1.89
N VAL A 78 29.79 -6.04 -2.70
CA VAL A 78 29.08 -7.15 -3.35
C VAL A 78 29.59 -7.33 -4.77
N LYS A 79 30.21 -8.48 -5.03
CA LYS A 79 30.57 -8.89 -6.39
C LYS A 79 29.35 -9.48 -7.08
N GLU A 80 29.05 -8.99 -8.28
CA GLU A 80 27.96 -9.55 -9.09
C GLU A 80 28.27 -11.03 -9.41
N PRO A 81 27.40 -11.98 -9.04
CA PRO A 81 27.63 -13.37 -9.33
C PRO A 81 27.60 -13.60 -10.85
N PRO A 82 28.40 -14.55 -11.39
CA PRO A 82 28.36 -14.88 -12.79
C PRO A 82 26.95 -15.25 -13.22
N ARG A 83 26.54 -14.83 -14.42
CA ARG A 83 25.23 -15.17 -14.97
C ARG A 83 25.08 -16.69 -15.04
N GLY A 84 23.98 -17.23 -14.49
CA GLY A 84 23.73 -18.67 -14.40
C GLY A 84 24.26 -19.31 -13.11
N PHE A 85 24.79 -18.54 -12.16
CA PHE A 85 25.29 -19.06 -10.87
C PHE A 85 24.23 -19.84 -10.07
N SER A 86 22.97 -19.44 -10.18
CA SER A 86 21.84 -20.11 -9.51
C SER A 86 21.11 -21.13 -10.39
N ASP A 87 21.58 -21.36 -11.61
CA ASP A 87 20.96 -22.33 -12.50
C ASP A 87 21.44 -23.76 -12.13
N PRO A 88 20.58 -24.79 -12.23
CA PRO A 88 20.99 -26.17 -12.01
C PRO A 88 22.13 -26.56 -12.95
N PRO A 89 23.06 -27.42 -12.50
CA PRO A 89 24.17 -27.90 -13.36
C PRO A 89 23.65 -28.55 -14.67
N GLY A 90 24.19 -28.12 -15.81
CA GLY A 90 23.83 -28.67 -17.11
C GLY A 90 22.70 -27.96 -17.85
N VAL A 91 22.10 -26.93 -17.29
CA VAL A 91 21.10 -26.10 -17.98
C VAL A 91 21.82 -25.17 -18.97
N GLN A 92 21.52 -25.31 -20.28
CA GLN A 92 21.99 -24.37 -21.29
C GLN A 92 21.46 -22.96 -20.97
N ARG A 93 22.29 -21.93 -21.18
CA ARG A 93 21.93 -20.52 -20.98
C ARG A 93 20.58 -20.23 -21.63
N VAL A 94 19.55 -20.03 -20.82
CA VAL A 94 18.21 -19.67 -21.30
C VAL A 94 18.26 -18.24 -21.80
N GLN A 95 18.13 -18.05 -23.10
CA GLN A 95 18.04 -16.72 -23.70
C GLN A 95 16.79 -16.02 -23.18
N LYS A 96 16.91 -14.75 -22.72
CA LYS A 96 15.77 -13.98 -22.23
C LYS A 96 14.73 -13.84 -23.34
N ALA A 97 13.45 -14.05 -23.01
CA ALA A 97 12.37 -13.73 -23.93
C ALA A 97 12.26 -12.21 -24.10
N SER A 98 11.94 -11.77 -25.32
CA SER A 98 11.58 -10.40 -25.59
C SER A 98 10.25 -10.05 -24.89
N ILE A 99 9.94 -8.75 -24.72
CA ILE A 99 8.65 -8.31 -24.18
C ILE A 99 7.50 -8.83 -25.05
N THR A 100 7.65 -8.81 -26.38
CA THR A 100 6.63 -9.28 -27.32
C THR A 100 6.39 -10.79 -27.17
N GLU A 101 7.44 -11.59 -27.03
CA GLU A 101 7.32 -13.03 -26.79
C GLU A 101 6.64 -13.31 -25.45
N THR A 102 6.99 -12.55 -24.40
CA THR A 102 6.35 -12.65 -23.08
C THR A 102 4.86 -12.29 -23.15
N LEU A 103 4.50 -11.21 -23.84
CA LEU A 103 3.10 -10.81 -24.01
C LEU A 103 2.30 -11.87 -24.80
N LYS A 104 2.91 -12.48 -25.83
CA LYS A 104 2.29 -13.57 -26.57
C LYS A 104 2.08 -14.81 -25.70
N GLU A 105 3.06 -15.15 -24.85
CA GLU A 105 2.92 -16.24 -23.87
C GLU A 105 1.81 -15.93 -22.86
N LEU A 106 1.79 -14.72 -22.28
CA LEU A 106 0.77 -14.28 -21.33
C LEU A 106 -0.64 -14.20 -21.94
N GLY A 107 -0.75 -13.92 -23.23
CA GLY A 107 -2.04 -13.88 -23.95
C GLY A 107 -2.80 -15.21 -23.88
N SER A 108 -2.10 -16.36 -23.73
CA SER A 108 -2.69 -17.68 -23.56
C SER A 108 -2.94 -18.08 -22.10
N LYS A 109 -2.68 -17.19 -21.13
CA LYS A 109 -2.70 -17.47 -19.69
C LYS A 109 -3.77 -16.67 -18.96
N PRO A 110 -5.05 -17.06 -18.98
CA PRO A 110 -6.13 -16.36 -18.28
C PRO A 110 -5.87 -16.18 -16.80
N THR A 111 -5.19 -17.13 -16.13
CA THR A 111 -4.79 -17.03 -14.73
C THR A 111 -3.95 -15.79 -14.44
N PHE A 112 -3.02 -15.44 -15.34
CA PHE A 112 -2.18 -14.26 -15.17
C PHE A 112 -3.03 -12.98 -15.14
N TRP A 113 -3.93 -12.82 -16.09
CA TRP A 113 -4.73 -11.61 -16.24
C TRP A 113 -5.76 -11.46 -15.12
N THR A 114 -6.44 -12.55 -14.76
CA THR A 114 -7.41 -12.51 -13.64
C THR A 114 -6.70 -12.23 -12.32
N MET A 115 -5.59 -12.88 -12.02
CA MET A 115 -4.78 -12.59 -10.84
C MET A 115 -4.25 -11.15 -10.85
N SER A 116 -3.75 -10.65 -12.00
CA SER A 116 -3.20 -9.30 -12.11
C SER A 116 -4.27 -8.23 -11.87
N LEU A 117 -5.50 -8.42 -12.38
CA LEU A 117 -6.63 -7.51 -12.12
C LEU A 117 -7.06 -7.59 -10.64
N GLY A 118 -7.11 -8.79 -10.07
CA GLY A 118 -7.35 -8.98 -8.63
C GLY A 118 -6.31 -8.21 -7.80
N ALA A 119 -5.02 -8.43 -8.07
CA ALA A 119 -3.93 -7.76 -7.37
C ALA A 119 -3.95 -6.22 -7.56
N ALA A 120 -4.31 -5.75 -8.75
CA ALA A 120 -4.43 -4.32 -9.02
C ALA A 120 -5.56 -3.66 -8.21
N LEU A 121 -6.71 -4.34 -8.07
CA LEU A 121 -7.82 -3.87 -7.22
C LEU A 121 -7.45 -3.93 -5.73
N VAL A 122 -6.73 -4.97 -5.29
CA VAL A 122 -6.20 -5.02 -3.92
C VAL A 122 -5.25 -3.85 -3.67
N ALA A 123 -4.36 -3.57 -4.61
CA ALA A 123 -3.43 -2.45 -4.52
C ALA A 123 -4.15 -1.09 -4.54
N LEU A 124 -5.24 -0.95 -5.33
CA LEU A 124 -6.08 0.25 -5.34
C LEU A 124 -6.61 0.56 -3.94
N VAL A 125 -7.18 -0.44 -3.26
CA VAL A 125 -7.63 -0.29 -1.88
C VAL A 125 -6.44 0.00 -0.97
N GLY A 126 -5.37 -0.79 -1.06
CA GLY A 126 -4.19 -0.67 -0.20
C GLY A 126 -3.55 0.72 -0.26
N TYR A 127 -3.26 1.24 -1.46
CA TYR A 127 -2.68 2.58 -1.63
C TYR A 127 -3.67 3.70 -1.30
N GLY A 128 -4.96 3.49 -1.60
CA GLY A 128 -6.02 4.40 -1.18
C GLY A 128 -6.08 4.54 0.33
N LEU A 129 -6.20 3.43 1.04
CA LEU A 129 -6.22 3.44 2.51
C LEU A 129 -4.93 4.02 3.09
N PHE A 130 -3.77 3.56 2.63
CA PHE A 130 -2.47 4.00 3.14
C PHE A 130 -2.31 5.53 3.08
N GLY A 131 -2.74 6.16 1.98
CA GLY A 131 -2.64 7.61 1.81
C GLY A 131 -3.58 8.40 2.70
N PHE A 132 -4.70 7.80 3.15
CA PHE A 132 -5.74 8.55 3.86
C PHE A 132 -5.98 8.11 5.31
N GLN A 133 -5.29 7.10 5.81
CA GLN A 133 -5.38 6.66 7.21
C GLN A 133 -5.02 7.77 8.20
N ALA A 134 -3.85 8.40 8.03
CA ALA A 134 -3.43 9.50 8.88
C ALA A 134 -4.34 10.73 8.75
N PRO A 135 -4.70 11.21 7.54
CA PRO A 135 -5.70 12.26 7.38
C PRO A 135 -7.06 11.96 8.03
N MET A 136 -7.54 10.72 7.99
CA MET A 136 -8.79 10.33 8.66
C MET A 136 -8.69 10.50 10.17
N MET A 137 -7.64 9.98 10.79
CA MET A 137 -7.42 10.11 12.25
C MET A 137 -7.20 11.55 12.66
N GLN A 138 -6.55 12.36 11.82
CA GLN A 138 -6.39 13.79 12.06
C GLN A 138 -7.72 14.54 12.00
N ARG A 139 -8.55 14.27 10.99
CA ARG A 139 -9.82 14.99 10.79
C ARG A 139 -10.87 14.64 11.83
N LEU A 140 -10.96 13.37 12.23
CA LEU A 140 -11.97 12.88 13.16
C LEU A 140 -11.56 13.05 14.62
N HIS A 141 -10.28 12.88 14.93
CA HIS A 141 -9.81 12.76 16.32
C HIS A 141 -8.69 13.74 16.66
N GLY A 142 -8.34 14.68 15.76
CA GLY A 142 -7.28 15.65 16.01
C GLY A 142 -5.87 15.04 16.16
N MET A 143 -5.67 13.78 15.77
CA MET A 143 -4.40 13.08 15.96
C MET A 143 -3.32 13.66 15.06
N SER A 144 -2.16 14.01 15.61
CA SER A 144 -1.05 14.50 14.79
C SER A 144 -0.49 13.39 13.87
N PRO A 145 0.08 13.74 12.71
CA PRO A 145 0.70 12.76 11.81
C PRO A 145 1.79 11.91 12.48
N GLY A 146 2.62 12.51 13.33
CA GLY A 146 3.65 11.81 14.10
C GLY A 146 3.07 10.82 15.11
N THR A 147 2.02 11.22 15.84
CA THR A 147 1.31 10.33 16.76
C THR A 147 0.68 9.16 16.02
N PHE A 148 -0.01 9.43 14.91
CA PHE A 148 -0.56 8.36 14.06
C PHE A 148 0.53 7.40 13.59
N ALA A 149 1.64 7.92 13.08
CA ALA A 149 2.73 7.11 12.55
C ALA A 149 3.25 6.10 13.59
N LEU A 150 3.45 6.54 14.83
CA LEU A 150 3.98 5.70 15.92
C LEU A 150 2.92 4.76 16.51
N GLN A 151 1.70 5.25 16.75
CA GLN A 151 0.67 4.47 17.44
C GLN A 151 -0.10 3.52 16.51
N TYR A 152 -0.23 3.85 15.23
CA TYR A 152 -0.95 3.06 14.22
C TYR A 152 -0.07 2.64 13.06
N GLY A 153 0.64 3.55 12.44
CA GLY A 153 1.41 3.30 11.21
C GLY A 153 2.44 2.19 11.38
N VAL A 154 3.25 2.25 12.43
CA VAL A 154 4.25 1.20 12.75
C VAL A 154 3.58 -0.12 13.09
N PRO A 155 2.65 -0.21 14.08
CA PRO A 155 2.00 -1.46 14.42
C PRO A 155 1.25 -2.10 13.24
N LEU A 156 0.47 -1.32 12.49
CA LEU A 156 -0.27 -1.82 11.33
C LEU A 156 0.67 -2.38 10.24
N SER A 157 1.81 -1.72 10.00
CA SER A 157 2.81 -2.20 9.03
C SER A 157 3.46 -3.51 9.48
N LEU A 158 3.76 -3.65 10.78
CA LEU A 158 4.31 -4.90 11.35
C LEU A 158 3.28 -6.03 11.30
N ILE A 159 2.02 -5.76 11.65
CA ILE A 159 0.93 -6.73 11.56
C ILE A 159 0.70 -7.14 10.10
N SER A 160 0.78 -6.20 9.15
CA SER A 160 0.72 -6.50 7.71
C SER A 160 1.86 -7.39 7.25
N ALA A 161 3.08 -7.21 7.79
CA ALA A 161 4.21 -8.09 7.51
C ALA A 161 3.95 -9.53 7.98
N VAL A 162 3.40 -9.67 9.19
CA VAL A 162 2.96 -10.99 9.71
C VAL A 162 1.89 -11.60 8.80
N GLY A 163 0.91 -10.81 8.37
CA GLY A 163 -0.15 -11.24 7.42
C GLY A 163 0.42 -11.72 6.08
N THR A 164 1.40 -10.98 5.54
CA THR A 164 2.11 -11.35 4.31
C THR A 164 2.84 -12.69 4.45
N PHE A 165 3.57 -12.87 5.55
CA PHE A 165 4.26 -14.13 5.84
C PHE A 165 3.28 -15.28 6.04
N ALA A 166 2.25 -15.07 6.87
CA ALA A 166 1.24 -16.08 7.15
C ALA A 166 0.50 -16.53 5.88
N GLY A 167 0.15 -15.59 5.00
CA GLY A 167 -0.47 -15.89 3.71
C GLY A 167 0.41 -16.80 2.84
N GLY A 168 1.69 -16.49 2.71
CA GLY A 168 2.66 -17.31 1.98
C GLY A 168 2.86 -18.69 2.60
N TYR A 169 3.01 -18.74 3.93
CA TYR A 169 3.17 -19.98 4.68
C TYR A 169 1.94 -20.90 4.56
N LEU A 170 0.74 -20.35 4.77
CA LEU A 170 -0.51 -21.11 4.65
C LEU A 170 -0.72 -21.63 3.22
N ALA A 171 -0.43 -20.82 2.20
CA ALA A 171 -0.51 -21.25 0.82
C ALA A 171 0.42 -22.44 0.53
N GLU A 172 1.63 -22.43 1.08
CA GLU A 172 2.60 -23.53 0.95
C GLU A 172 2.13 -24.80 1.69
N GLN A 173 1.64 -24.67 2.93
CA GLN A 173 1.14 -25.81 3.72
C GLN A 173 -0.12 -26.45 3.11
N LEU A 174 -0.96 -25.66 2.49
CA LEU A 174 -2.19 -26.14 1.86
C LEU A 174 -1.96 -26.68 0.45
N SER A 175 -0.87 -26.30 -0.21
CA SER A 175 -0.55 -26.68 -1.61
C SER A 175 -0.58 -28.20 -1.87
N PRO A 176 -0.10 -29.09 -0.97
CA PRO A 176 -0.17 -30.54 -1.20
C PRO A 176 -1.59 -31.08 -1.28
N ARG A 177 -2.54 -30.47 -0.55
CA ARG A 177 -3.96 -30.86 -0.52
C ARG A 177 -4.79 -30.09 -1.55
N SER A 178 -4.42 -28.84 -1.80
CA SER A 178 -5.10 -27.94 -2.73
C SER A 178 -4.09 -27.14 -3.54
N PRO A 179 -3.68 -27.60 -4.72
CA PRO A 179 -2.70 -26.88 -5.55
C PRO A 179 -3.15 -25.46 -5.96
N THR A 180 -4.44 -25.15 -5.80
CA THR A 180 -5.02 -23.83 -6.08
C THR A 180 -5.08 -22.94 -4.83
N ALA A 181 -4.58 -23.41 -3.67
CA ALA A 181 -4.60 -22.65 -2.42
C ALA A 181 -3.93 -21.28 -2.56
N VAL A 182 -2.85 -21.19 -3.31
CA VAL A 182 -2.15 -19.93 -3.57
C VAL A 182 -3.04 -18.87 -4.24
N ALA A 183 -4.12 -19.26 -4.92
CA ALA A 183 -5.05 -18.33 -5.56
C ALA A 183 -6.32 -18.10 -4.72
N TRP A 184 -6.93 -19.13 -4.11
CA TRP A 184 -8.17 -18.89 -3.35
C TRP A 184 -7.93 -18.34 -1.94
N LEU A 185 -6.78 -18.59 -1.31
CA LEU A 185 -6.47 -18.08 0.02
C LEU A 185 -6.49 -16.55 0.10
N PRO A 186 -5.90 -15.80 -0.86
CA PRO A 186 -6.09 -14.36 -0.94
C PRO A 186 -7.56 -13.91 -0.98
N ALA A 187 -8.41 -14.62 -1.71
CA ALA A 187 -9.83 -14.29 -1.79
C ALA A 187 -10.53 -14.40 -0.42
N VAL A 188 -10.20 -15.43 0.36
CA VAL A 188 -10.70 -15.58 1.74
C VAL A 188 -10.16 -14.44 2.63
N GLY A 189 -8.87 -14.14 2.55
CA GLY A 189 -8.26 -13.04 3.30
C GLY A 189 -8.93 -11.69 3.00
N LEU A 190 -9.18 -11.39 1.72
CA LEU A 190 -9.88 -10.18 1.30
C LEU A 190 -11.32 -10.13 1.80
N GLY A 191 -12.05 -11.26 1.75
CA GLY A 191 -13.39 -11.36 2.28
C GLY A 191 -13.47 -11.08 3.79
N LEU A 192 -12.49 -11.56 4.57
CA LEU A 192 -12.37 -11.27 6.00
C LEU A 192 -11.94 -9.83 6.28
N ALA A 193 -11.11 -9.25 5.42
CA ALA A 193 -10.62 -7.89 5.58
C ALA A 193 -11.75 -6.84 5.49
N ILE A 194 -12.78 -7.07 4.67
CA ILE A 194 -13.89 -6.12 4.47
C ILE A 194 -14.57 -5.75 5.80
N PRO A 195 -15.19 -6.67 6.55
CA PRO A 195 -15.88 -6.33 7.78
C PRO A 195 -14.93 -5.80 8.85
N LEU A 196 -13.69 -6.30 8.91
CA LEU A 196 -12.69 -5.87 9.89
C LEU A 196 -12.26 -4.42 9.65
N TYR A 197 -11.98 -4.02 8.40
CA TYR A 197 -11.65 -2.64 8.09
C TYR A 197 -12.83 -1.70 8.35
N ILE A 198 -14.03 -2.06 7.87
CA ILE A 198 -15.23 -1.23 8.07
C ILE A 198 -15.46 -1.05 9.57
N TRP A 199 -15.47 -2.12 10.35
CA TRP A 199 -15.64 -2.03 11.81
C TRP A 199 -14.52 -1.19 12.45
N GLY A 200 -13.25 -1.41 12.09
CA GLY A 200 -12.12 -0.66 12.61
C GLY A 200 -12.19 0.85 12.35
N PHE A 201 -12.76 1.29 11.22
CA PHE A 201 -12.91 2.72 10.91
C PHE A 201 -13.95 3.42 11.80
N TYR A 202 -14.92 2.69 12.34
CA TYR A 202 -15.98 3.24 13.18
C TYR A 202 -15.73 3.06 14.69
N LEU A 203 -14.62 2.43 15.09
CA LEU A 203 -14.21 2.36 16.48
C LEU A 203 -13.49 3.64 16.90
N GLU A 204 -13.64 3.99 18.19
CA GLU A 204 -12.85 5.07 18.79
C GLU A 204 -11.37 4.70 18.86
N PRO A 205 -10.46 5.72 18.78
CA PRO A 205 -9.02 5.50 18.89
C PRO A 205 -8.63 4.74 20.16
N GLY A 206 -7.84 3.67 19.96
CA GLY A 206 -7.39 2.85 21.09
C GLY A 206 -6.98 1.45 20.66
N THR A 207 -6.70 0.62 21.66
CA THR A 207 -6.20 -0.75 21.45
C THR A 207 -7.19 -1.59 20.64
N MET A 208 -8.51 -1.47 20.91
CA MET A 208 -9.52 -2.25 20.19
C MET A 208 -9.55 -1.90 18.70
N GLN A 209 -9.52 -0.60 18.37
CA GLN A 209 -9.44 -0.15 16.98
C GLN A 209 -8.17 -0.68 16.30
N LEU A 210 -7.01 -0.58 16.96
CA LEU A 210 -5.75 -1.07 16.41
C LEU A 210 -5.77 -2.58 16.15
N VAL A 211 -6.34 -3.37 17.08
CA VAL A 211 -6.43 -4.83 16.93
C VAL A 211 -7.35 -5.21 15.77
N VAL A 212 -8.55 -4.62 15.70
CA VAL A 212 -9.53 -4.92 14.64
C VAL A 212 -9.01 -4.46 13.27
N TRP A 213 -8.49 -3.26 13.20
CA TRP A 213 -7.90 -2.73 11.96
C TRP A 213 -6.67 -3.52 11.54
N GLY A 214 -5.81 -3.89 12.51
CA GLY A 214 -4.65 -4.74 12.29
C GLY A 214 -5.00 -6.14 11.77
N ALA A 215 -6.05 -6.76 12.33
CA ALA A 215 -6.54 -8.04 11.82
C ALA A 215 -7.01 -7.93 10.36
N GLY A 216 -7.72 -6.84 10.02
CA GLY A 216 -8.07 -6.50 8.64
C GLY A 216 -6.84 -6.34 7.74
N ALA A 217 -5.81 -5.65 8.22
CA ALA A 217 -4.55 -5.47 7.50
C ALA A 217 -3.82 -6.80 7.29
N ALA A 218 -3.71 -7.65 8.31
CA ALA A 218 -3.09 -8.97 8.18
C ALA A 218 -3.81 -9.85 7.15
N ALA A 219 -5.14 -9.87 7.19
CA ALA A 219 -5.96 -10.62 6.24
C ALA A 219 -5.78 -10.07 4.80
N HIS A 220 -5.81 -8.75 4.63
CA HIS A 220 -5.58 -8.07 3.36
C HIS A 220 -4.22 -8.42 2.76
N TYR A 221 -3.13 -8.24 3.51
CA TYR A 221 -1.76 -8.41 3.00
C TYR A 221 -1.35 -9.87 2.74
N SER A 222 -2.19 -10.85 3.08
CA SER A 222 -1.95 -12.27 2.77
C SER A 222 -1.80 -12.57 1.27
N TYR A 223 -2.25 -11.67 0.38
CA TYR A 223 -2.17 -11.82 -1.08
C TYR A 223 -0.78 -11.60 -1.67
N LEU A 224 0.10 -10.84 -0.97
CA LEU A 224 1.37 -10.36 -1.54
C LEU A 224 2.28 -11.51 -2.02
N GLY A 225 2.42 -12.58 -1.25
CA GLY A 225 3.20 -13.75 -1.67
C GLY A 225 2.59 -14.48 -2.86
N ALA A 226 1.27 -14.56 -2.89
CA ALA A 226 0.53 -15.29 -3.92
C ALA A 226 0.70 -14.68 -5.31
N GLN A 227 0.66 -13.35 -5.44
CA GLN A 227 0.79 -12.67 -6.73
C GLN A 227 2.13 -12.97 -7.42
N TYR A 228 3.23 -13.03 -6.66
CA TYR A 228 4.55 -13.37 -7.21
C TYR A 228 4.65 -14.85 -7.57
N THR A 229 4.09 -15.72 -6.74
CA THR A 229 4.08 -17.17 -6.98
C THR A 229 3.30 -17.52 -8.25
N ILE A 230 2.10 -16.96 -8.42
CA ILE A 230 1.27 -17.18 -9.61
C ILE A 230 1.93 -16.52 -10.83
N GLY A 231 2.33 -15.23 -10.72
CA GLY A 231 2.90 -14.48 -11.83
C GLY A 231 4.15 -15.13 -12.43
N GLN A 232 4.98 -15.77 -11.60
CA GLN A 232 6.16 -16.51 -12.07
C GLN A 232 5.84 -17.95 -12.50
N GLY A 233 4.83 -18.56 -11.87
CA GLY A 233 4.50 -19.98 -12.07
C GLY A 233 3.79 -20.27 -13.39
N VAL A 234 3.08 -19.30 -13.96
CA VAL A 234 2.29 -19.49 -15.19
C VAL A 234 3.07 -19.24 -16.48
N VAL A 235 4.30 -18.76 -16.39
CA VAL A 235 5.18 -18.46 -17.53
C VAL A 235 6.46 -19.29 -17.51
N SER A 236 7.06 -19.44 -18.68
CA SER A 236 8.37 -20.10 -18.84
C SER A 236 9.46 -19.30 -18.08
N GLN A 237 10.55 -19.99 -17.70
CA GLN A 237 11.68 -19.39 -17.00
C GLN A 237 12.25 -18.15 -17.73
N ARG A 238 12.21 -18.15 -19.06
CA ARG A 238 12.69 -17.05 -19.93
C ARG A 238 11.87 -15.76 -19.75
N SER A 239 10.56 -15.89 -19.46
CA SER A 239 9.60 -14.79 -19.39
C SER A 239 9.34 -14.28 -17.97
N ARG A 240 9.82 -14.96 -16.91
CA ARG A 240 9.46 -14.66 -15.51
C ARG A 240 9.71 -13.21 -15.11
N ALA A 241 10.91 -12.68 -15.43
CA ALA A 241 11.25 -11.30 -15.07
C ALA A 241 10.34 -10.29 -15.78
N SER A 242 10.09 -10.48 -17.09
CA SER A 242 9.21 -9.62 -17.88
C SER A 242 7.74 -9.73 -17.43
N ALA A 243 7.28 -10.92 -17.08
CA ALA A 243 5.93 -11.13 -16.56
C ALA A 243 5.71 -10.40 -15.22
N ILE A 244 6.69 -10.48 -14.30
CA ILE A 244 6.61 -9.73 -13.05
C ILE A 244 6.67 -8.21 -13.29
N ALA A 245 7.48 -7.74 -14.23
CA ALA A 245 7.51 -6.31 -14.58
C ALA A 245 6.14 -5.83 -15.12
N ILE A 246 5.49 -6.62 -15.98
CA ILE A 246 4.14 -6.33 -16.49
C ILE A 246 3.11 -6.34 -15.35
N LEU A 247 3.16 -7.33 -14.47
CA LEU A 247 2.30 -7.42 -13.30
C LEU A 247 2.44 -6.17 -12.42
N LEU A 248 3.67 -5.80 -12.06
CA LEU A 248 3.94 -4.63 -11.22
C LEU A 248 3.54 -3.33 -11.91
N PHE A 249 3.68 -3.22 -13.22
CA PHE A 249 3.20 -2.08 -13.99
C PHE A 249 1.68 -1.92 -13.90
N ILE A 250 0.92 -3.01 -14.07
CA ILE A 250 -0.55 -3.02 -13.94
C ILE A 250 -0.96 -2.61 -12.52
N ILE A 251 -0.31 -3.19 -11.51
CA ILE A 251 -0.55 -2.89 -10.10
C ILE A 251 -0.27 -1.41 -9.79
N ALA A 252 0.86 -0.89 -10.26
CA ALA A 252 1.23 0.51 -10.02
C ALA A 252 0.28 1.49 -10.74
N LEU A 253 -0.07 1.21 -11.99
CA LEU A 253 -0.94 2.08 -12.78
C LEU A 253 -2.35 2.16 -12.17
N ILE A 254 -2.96 1.03 -11.84
CA ILE A 254 -4.31 0.97 -11.29
C ILE A 254 -4.30 1.25 -9.79
N GLY A 255 -3.40 0.58 -9.03
CA GLY A 255 -3.37 0.68 -7.58
C GLY A 255 -2.92 2.06 -7.12
N ASN A 256 -1.69 2.43 -7.43
CA ASN A 256 -1.10 3.70 -6.98
C ASN A 256 -1.66 4.90 -7.76
N GLY A 257 -1.96 4.72 -9.06
CA GLY A 257 -2.50 5.79 -9.90
C GLY A 257 -3.96 6.13 -9.57
N LEU A 258 -4.82 5.16 -9.32
CA LEU A 258 -6.26 5.40 -9.14
C LEU A 258 -6.71 5.32 -7.67
N GLY A 259 -6.01 4.56 -6.81
CA GLY A 259 -6.43 4.33 -5.43
C GLY A 259 -6.68 5.62 -4.64
N PRO A 260 -5.67 6.49 -4.47
CA PRO A 260 -5.85 7.75 -3.76
C PRO A 260 -6.89 8.67 -4.40
N GLN A 261 -7.00 8.68 -5.73
CA GLN A 261 -7.98 9.50 -6.45
C GLN A 261 -9.40 9.06 -6.17
N ILE A 262 -9.67 7.75 -6.18
CA ILE A 262 -10.99 7.20 -5.87
C ILE A 262 -11.39 7.55 -4.43
N VAL A 263 -10.49 7.37 -3.46
CA VAL A 263 -10.75 7.78 -2.07
C VAL A 263 -11.06 9.28 -2.00
N GLY A 264 -10.31 10.13 -2.69
CA GLY A 264 -10.53 11.58 -2.73
C GLY A 264 -11.89 11.95 -3.32
N ILE A 265 -12.23 11.40 -4.49
CA ILE A 265 -13.53 11.65 -5.17
C ILE A 265 -14.70 11.19 -4.29
N LEU A 266 -14.62 9.98 -3.75
CA LEU A 266 -15.66 9.46 -2.85
C LEU A 266 -15.78 10.29 -1.57
N SER A 267 -14.64 10.75 -1.03
CA SER A 267 -14.64 11.63 0.16
C SER A 267 -15.39 12.93 -0.09
N ASP A 268 -15.20 13.53 -1.28
CA ASP A 268 -15.92 14.75 -1.65
C ASP A 268 -17.42 14.49 -1.85
N MET A 269 -17.75 13.38 -2.47
CA MET A 269 -19.15 12.97 -2.68
C MET A 269 -19.86 12.75 -1.34
N PHE A 270 -19.27 11.98 -0.43
CA PHE A 270 -19.86 11.74 0.89
C PHE A 270 -19.89 12.99 1.75
N MET A 271 -18.85 13.83 1.69
CA MET A 271 -18.85 15.13 2.37
C MET A 271 -20.01 16.03 1.89
N LYS A 272 -20.24 16.09 0.56
CA LYS A 272 -21.39 16.81 0.00
C LYS A 272 -22.71 16.25 0.53
N MET A 273 -22.86 14.93 0.56
CA MET A 273 -24.07 14.28 1.09
C MET A 273 -24.30 14.63 2.57
N GLN A 274 -23.25 14.74 3.38
CA GLN A 274 -23.36 15.16 4.79
C GLN A 274 -23.82 16.63 4.92
N ILE A 275 -23.28 17.52 4.08
CA ILE A 275 -23.64 18.93 4.05
C ILE A 275 -25.13 19.09 3.65
N ASP A 276 -25.55 18.38 2.60
CA ASP A 276 -26.93 18.39 2.10
C ASP A 276 -27.90 17.82 3.16
N ALA A 277 -27.51 16.72 3.84
CA ALA A 277 -28.31 16.13 4.92
C ALA A 277 -28.44 17.04 6.16
N ALA A 278 -27.49 17.93 6.39
CA ALA A 278 -27.57 18.97 7.42
C ALA A 278 -28.45 20.16 7.02
N GLY A 279 -29.02 20.17 5.80
CA GLY A 279 -29.85 21.28 5.29
C GLY A 279 -29.05 22.52 4.95
N MET A 280 -27.73 22.41 4.74
CA MET A 280 -26.83 23.53 4.49
C MET A 280 -26.23 23.51 3.06
N GLY A 281 -26.76 22.69 2.15
CA GLY A 281 -26.25 22.53 0.78
C GLY A 281 -26.27 23.80 -0.06
N ASP A 282 -27.20 24.73 0.23
CA ASP A 282 -27.29 26.01 -0.49
C ASP A 282 -26.24 27.04 -0.01
N VAL A 283 -25.66 26.86 1.18
CA VAL A 283 -24.75 27.81 1.82
C VAL A 283 -23.32 27.28 1.88
N LEU A 284 -23.16 25.98 2.11
CA LEU A 284 -21.86 25.33 2.24
C LEU A 284 -21.54 24.48 1.01
N THR A 285 -20.28 24.59 0.58
CA THR A 285 -19.73 23.73 -0.48
C THR A 285 -18.56 22.92 0.05
N THR A 286 -18.21 21.83 -0.62
CA THR A 286 -17.03 21.03 -0.28
C THR A 286 -15.75 21.87 -0.30
N THR A 287 -15.67 22.87 -1.18
CA THR A 287 -14.52 23.78 -1.28
C THR A 287 -14.42 24.68 -0.04
N ILE A 288 -15.53 25.23 0.43
CA ILE A 288 -15.58 26.04 1.66
C ILE A 288 -15.13 25.19 2.85
N CYS A 289 -15.74 24.01 3.03
CA CYS A 289 -15.47 23.16 4.18
C CYS A 289 -14.05 22.54 4.18
N ARG A 290 -13.33 22.53 3.05
CA ARG A 290 -11.90 22.17 2.98
C ARG A 290 -10.97 23.34 3.31
N GLY A 291 -11.50 24.55 3.42
CA GLY A 291 -10.73 25.72 3.78
C GLY A 291 -10.06 25.55 5.16
N ARG A 292 -8.83 26.06 5.29
CA ARG A 292 -8.12 26.06 6.58
C ARG A 292 -8.67 27.09 7.55
N ASP A 293 -9.27 28.14 7.04
CA ASP A 293 -9.86 29.20 7.80
C ASP A 293 -11.39 29.18 7.59
N LEU A 294 -12.09 28.79 8.63
CA LEU A 294 -13.56 28.77 8.70
C LEU A 294 -14.11 29.92 9.54
N SER A 295 -13.30 30.87 9.95
CA SER A 295 -13.67 31.95 10.85
C SER A 295 -14.80 32.87 10.33
N ALA A 296 -14.95 32.93 9.02
CA ALA A 296 -16.05 33.67 8.37
C ALA A 296 -17.41 32.98 8.45
N LEU A 297 -17.46 31.70 8.89
CA LEU A 297 -18.68 30.93 9.02
C LEU A 297 -19.26 31.02 10.43
N SER A 298 -20.57 30.86 10.57
CA SER A 298 -21.20 30.72 11.90
C SER A 298 -20.73 29.42 12.59
N GLU A 299 -20.82 29.35 13.90
CA GLU A 299 -20.45 28.17 14.70
C GLU A 299 -21.15 26.90 14.20
N ALA A 300 -22.43 26.98 13.88
CA ALA A 300 -23.20 25.85 13.31
C ALA A 300 -22.67 25.40 11.95
N GLN A 301 -22.29 26.34 11.09
CA GLN A 301 -21.69 26.04 9.78
C GLN A 301 -20.29 25.42 9.92
N GLN A 302 -19.48 25.93 10.85
CA GLN A 302 -18.16 25.36 11.16
C GLN A 302 -18.29 23.93 11.65
N ALA A 303 -19.22 23.65 12.58
CA ALA A 303 -19.47 22.31 13.10
C ALA A 303 -19.86 21.32 12.00
N VAL A 304 -20.76 21.72 11.08
CA VAL A 304 -21.15 20.90 9.93
C VAL A 304 -19.96 20.65 8.99
N CYS A 305 -19.15 21.68 8.70
CA CYS A 305 -17.97 21.53 7.87
C CYS A 305 -16.95 20.53 8.45
N VAL A 306 -16.61 20.68 9.72
CA VAL A 306 -15.64 19.81 10.41
C VAL A 306 -16.13 18.37 10.42
N SER A 307 -17.40 18.16 10.80
CA SER A 307 -18.00 16.83 10.81
C SER A 307 -18.04 16.21 9.41
N ALA A 308 -18.58 16.93 8.43
CA ALA A 308 -18.71 16.44 7.05
C ALA A 308 -17.34 16.11 6.41
N TYR A 309 -16.29 16.89 6.73
CA TYR A 309 -14.95 16.67 6.21
C TYR A 309 -14.29 15.42 6.79
N GLY A 310 -14.54 15.08 8.05
CA GLY A 310 -14.05 13.86 8.69
C GLY A 310 -14.86 12.63 8.27
N GLU A 311 -16.19 12.72 8.42
CA GLU A 311 -17.11 11.61 8.10
C GLU A 311 -17.11 11.24 6.63
N GLY A 312 -17.05 12.23 5.74
CA GLY A 312 -16.95 11.97 4.29
C GLY A 312 -15.73 11.14 3.94
N LEU A 313 -14.59 11.39 4.60
CA LEU A 313 -13.39 10.58 4.39
C LEU A 313 -13.54 9.18 4.98
N ARG A 314 -14.08 9.03 6.19
CA ARG A 314 -14.34 7.72 6.81
C ARG A 314 -15.24 6.84 5.94
N GLN A 315 -16.34 7.39 5.45
CA GLN A 315 -17.28 6.70 4.56
C GLN A 315 -16.63 6.34 3.22
N SER A 316 -15.81 7.23 2.66
CA SER A 316 -15.04 6.97 1.46
C SER A 316 -14.09 5.78 1.62
N MET A 317 -13.35 5.71 2.73
CA MET A 317 -12.46 4.59 3.01
C MET A 317 -13.24 3.28 3.18
N ALA A 318 -14.38 3.31 3.88
CA ALA A 318 -15.26 2.14 4.02
C ALA A 318 -15.83 1.67 2.68
N ALA A 319 -16.27 2.60 1.81
CA ALA A 319 -16.72 2.28 0.46
C ALA A 319 -15.59 1.72 -0.42
N THR A 320 -14.37 2.28 -0.30
CA THR A 320 -13.20 1.81 -1.06
C THR A 320 -12.85 0.35 -0.71
N VAL A 321 -13.00 -0.07 0.54
CA VAL A 321 -12.77 -1.47 0.97
C VAL A 321 -13.66 -2.45 0.22
N LEU A 322 -14.83 -2.05 -0.25
CA LEU A 322 -15.74 -2.91 -1.03
C LEU A 322 -15.15 -3.36 -2.38
N PHE A 323 -14.12 -2.67 -2.90
CA PHE A 323 -13.38 -3.15 -4.07
C PHE A 323 -12.62 -4.47 -3.81
N PHE A 324 -12.49 -4.91 -2.56
CA PHE A 324 -12.05 -6.27 -2.26
C PHE A 324 -13.02 -7.35 -2.73
N ILE A 325 -14.31 -7.05 -2.92
CA ILE A 325 -15.30 -8.02 -3.45
C ILE A 325 -14.91 -8.45 -4.88
N PRO A 326 -14.83 -7.53 -5.87
CA PRO A 326 -14.39 -7.92 -7.21
C PRO A 326 -12.93 -8.42 -7.23
N ALA A 327 -12.05 -7.93 -6.35
CA ALA A 327 -10.69 -8.44 -6.24
C ALA A 327 -10.68 -9.93 -5.82
N ALA A 328 -11.45 -10.30 -4.81
CA ALA A 328 -11.61 -11.69 -4.37
C ALA A 328 -12.20 -12.57 -5.48
N ALA A 329 -13.22 -12.07 -6.21
CA ALA A 329 -13.79 -12.77 -7.36
C ALA A 329 -12.73 -13.05 -8.43
N PHE A 330 -11.85 -12.08 -8.76
CA PHE A 330 -10.76 -12.29 -9.72
C PHE A 330 -9.73 -13.33 -9.23
N TYR A 331 -9.41 -13.37 -7.94
CA TYR A 331 -8.55 -14.41 -7.38
C TYR A 331 -9.21 -15.80 -7.42
N LEU A 332 -10.53 -15.90 -7.19
CA LEU A 332 -11.27 -17.15 -7.36
C LEU A 332 -11.30 -17.60 -8.83
N LEU A 333 -11.51 -16.68 -9.78
CA LEU A 333 -11.41 -16.98 -11.21
C LEU A 333 -10.00 -17.47 -11.59
N ALA A 334 -8.95 -16.85 -11.03
CA ALA A 334 -7.58 -17.34 -11.22
C ALA A 334 -7.41 -18.76 -10.69
N ALA A 335 -8.03 -19.11 -9.55
CA ALA A 335 -7.98 -20.46 -8.99
C ALA A 335 -8.56 -21.51 -9.92
N LEU A 336 -9.59 -21.17 -10.72
CA LEU A 336 -10.24 -22.12 -11.65
C LEU A 336 -9.32 -22.51 -12.82
N THR A 337 -8.47 -21.60 -13.28
CA THR A 337 -7.60 -21.79 -14.45
C THR A 337 -6.16 -22.15 -14.07
N LEU A 338 -5.77 -21.97 -12.80
CA LEU A 338 -4.39 -22.09 -12.33
C LEU A 338 -3.74 -23.43 -12.66
N LYS A 339 -4.45 -24.55 -12.42
CA LYS A 339 -3.91 -25.89 -12.69
C LYS A 339 -3.52 -26.10 -14.15
N LYS A 340 -4.28 -25.50 -15.08
CA LYS A 340 -4.04 -25.59 -16.52
C LYS A 340 -2.87 -24.71 -16.96
N ASP A 341 -2.74 -23.53 -16.33
CA ASP A 341 -1.80 -22.51 -16.77
C ASP A 341 -0.42 -22.63 -16.14
N MET A 342 -0.29 -23.29 -14.97
CA MET A 342 1.01 -23.50 -14.31
C MET A 342 1.98 -24.28 -15.20
N VAL A 343 3.15 -23.67 -15.43
CA VAL A 343 4.25 -24.29 -16.20
C VAL A 343 5.18 -25.09 -15.29
N ALA A 344 5.39 -24.62 -14.06
CA ALA A 344 6.14 -25.32 -13.03
C ALA A 344 5.18 -26.03 -12.08
N LYS A 345 5.44 -27.32 -11.75
CA LYS A 345 4.70 -27.99 -10.66
C LYS A 345 4.87 -27.14 -9.40
N PRO A 346 3.77 -26.92 -8.62
CA PRO A 346 3.89 -26.32 -7.30
C PRO A 346 4.89 -27.14 -6.48
N ILE A 347 5.88 -26.45 -5.93
CA ILE A 347 6.92 -27.05 -5.07
C ILE A 347 6.29 -27.43 -3.74
#